data_ee29ca1165cc878909e289a98d68911a
#
_entry.id   ee29ca1165cc878909e289a98d68911a
#
_cell.length_a   1.000
_cell.length_b   1.000
_cell.length_c   1.000
_cell.angle_alpha   90.00
_cell.angle_beta   90.00
_cell.angle_gamma   90.00
#
_symmetry.space_group_name_H-M   'P 1'
#
loop_
_entity.id
_entity.type
_entity.pdbx_description
1 polymer ?
#
loop_
_entity_poly.entity_id
_entity_poly.type
_entity_poly.pdbx_seq_one_letter_code
_entity_poly.pdbx_strand_id
1 'polypeptide(L)'
;MSDASVHNFTSLDLALDLLRRPTTVHERLGILQHLVNFWHAPMRPEDGMSEADLTWVPLPLPLRWWYRWAGKRSEVMSGQNHLFVPRDQERKHGQITVKDGRLYFYSENQGVYQWSTLPHGDDPPVFGRYEGKGRWASEGMSLSEHLILTCLFEAIMCHAKHQASATWLVEDRFDAIAKNIPPLGIRPWRWLETRFFAGEGAFMCAAANGTANGKKGYSVLIGAKTEYPLQFLRPHMDNAWRYVAR
;
A
#
# COMPACT_ATOMS: atom_id res chain seq x y z
N MET A 1 -1.12 7.03 -28.38
CA MET A 1 -0.66 7.61 -27.11
C MET A 1 0.75 7.08 -26.88
N SER A 2 1.75 7.96 -26.86
CA SER A 2 3.15 7.57 -26.66
C SER A 2 3.29 6.94 -25.26
N ASP A 3 3.96 5.78 -25.22
CA ASP A 3 4.42 5.18 -23.96
C ASP A 3 5.19 6.24 -23.18
N ALA A 4 4.54 6.78 -22.15
CA ALA A 4 5.24 7.63 -21.19
C ALA A 4 6.31 6.75 -20.56
N SER A 5 7.56 7.01 -20.86
CA SER A 5 8.72 6.30 -20.29
C SER A 5 8.63 6.35 -18.77
N VAL A 6 8.30 5.23 -18.16
CA VAL A 6 8.36 5.07 -16.71
C VAL A 6 9.82 5.24 -16.31
N HIS A 7 10.09 6.15 -15.37
CA HIS A 7 11.46 6.41 -14.92
C HIS A 7 12.09 5.11 -14.38
N ASN A 8 13.16 4.66 -15.00
CA ASN A 8 13.95 3.54 -14.51
C ASN A 8 14.89 4.01 -13.40
N PHE A 9 14.52 3.75 -12.15
CA PHE A 9 15.38 4.02 -11.01
C PHE A 9 16.48 2.95 -10.90
N THR A 10 17.67 3.36 -10.48
CA THR A 10 18.83 2.44 -10.35
C THR A 10 18.79 1.62 -9.07
N SER A 11 18.03 2.06 -8.05
CA SER A 11 17.83 1.32 -6.80
C SER A 11 16.48 1.62 -6.17
N LEU A 12 16.01 0.71 -5.31
CA LEU A 12 14.78 0.88 -4.53
C LEU A 12 14.90 2.06 -3.56
N ASP A 13 16.05 2.23 -2.90
CA ASP A 13 16.25 3.31 -1.93
C ASP A 13 16.15 4.67 -2.60
N LEU A 14 16.71 4.85 -3.79
CA LEU A 14 16.54 6.06 -4.58
C LEU A 14 15.07 6.31 -4.94
N ALA A 15 14.33 5.26 -5.33
CA ALA A 15 12.90 5.37 -5.62
C ALA A 15 12.09 5.79 -4.39
N LEU A 16 12.41 5.23 -3.21
CA LEU A 16 11.75 5.59 -1.95
C LEU A 16 12.10 7.01 -1.48
N ASP A 17 13.33 7.46 -1.70
CA ASP A 17 13.75 8.83 -1.37
C ASP A 17 12.98 9.89 -2.16
N LEU A 18 12.54 9.56 -3.38
CA LEU A 18 11.68 10.44 -4.16
C LEU A 18 10.33 10.69 -3.50
N LEU A 19 9.77 9.72 -2.76
CA LEU A 19 8.49 9.89 -2.07
C LEU A 19 8.54 10.94 -0.94
N ARG A 20 9.73 11.34 -0.50
CA ARG A 20 9.94 12.36 0.53
C ARG A 20 9.89 13.80 -0.01
N ARG A 21 9.70 13.96 -1.30
CA ARG A 21 9.54 15.24 -2.01
C ARG A 21 8.33 15.21 -2.93
N PRO A 22 7.84 16.37 -3.40
CA PRO A 22 6.77 16.39 -4.39
C PRO A 22 7.16 15.58 -5.64
N THR A 23 6.28 14.68 -6.07
CA THR A 23 6.46 13.79 -7.22
C THR A 23 5.28 13.90 -8.17
N THR A 24 5.53 13.63 -9.45
CA THR A 24 4.48 13.49 -10.46
C THR A 24 3.83 12.11 -10.39
N VAL A 25 2.66 11.94 -10.99
CA VAL A 25 1.99 10.64 -11.10
C VAL A 25 2.88 9.60 -11.79
N HIS A 26 3.61 9.98 -12.83
CA HIS A 26 4.49 9.07 -13.57
C HIS A 26 5.69 8.61 -12.73
N GLU A 27 6.30 9.49 -11.95
CA GLU A 27 7.34 9.12 -10.99
C GLU A 27 6.80 8.12 -9.97
N ARG A 28 5.60 8.37 -9.41
CA ARG A 28 4.96 7.45 -8.45
C ARG A 28 4.63 6.09 -9.05
N LEU A 29 4.16 6.03 -10.29
CA LEU A 29 3.96 4.75 -10.98
C LEU A 29 5.28 4.00 -11.22
N GLY A 30 6.36 4.72 -11.52
CA GLY A 30 7.72 4.15 -11.58
C GLY A 30 8.17 3.60 -10.23
N ILE A 31 7.95 4.32 -9.14
CA ILE A 31 8.24 3.85 -7.78
C ILE A 31 7.42 2.59 -7.45
N LEU A 32 6.13 2.58 -7.75
CA LEU A 32 5.27 1.40 -7.58
C LEU A 32 5.81 0.20 -8.34
N GLN A 33 6.27 0.38 -9.59
CA GLN A 33 6.88 -0.68 -10.37
C GLN A 33 8.14 -1.25 -9.71
N HIS A 34 9.01 -0.39 -9.17
CA HIS A 34 10.19 -0.81 -8.42
C HIS A 34 9.86 -1.60 -7.17
N LEU A 35 8.87 -1.15 -6.39
CA LEU A 35 8.38 -1.88 -5.21
C LEU A 35 7.87 -3.26 -5.57
N VAL A 36 7.05 -3.37 -6.61
CA VAL A 36 6.52 -4.65 -7.06
C VAL A 36 7.64 -5.58 -7.52
N ASN A 37 8.57 -5.09 -8.34
CA ASN A 37 9.72 -5.88 -8.80
C ASN A 37 10.69 -6.27 -7.66
N PHE A 38 10.72 -5.48 -6.59
CA PHE A 38 11.49 -5.85 -5.40
C PHE A 38 10.85 -7.01 -4.65
N TRP A 39 9.53 -7.00 -4.46
CA TRP A 39 8.84 -8.02 -3.65
C TRP A 39 8.49 -9.28 -4.43
N HIS A 40 8.17 -9.16 -5.70
CA HIS A 40 7.61 -10.22 -6.55
C HIS A 40 8.54 -10.56 -7.71
N ALA A 41 8.23 -11.65 -8.40
CA ALA A 41 8.83 -11.96 -9.68
C ALA A 41 8.50 -10.85 -10.70
N PRO A 42 9.40 -10.57 -11.65
CA PRO A 42 9.14 -9.57 -12.70
C PRO A 42 7.82 -9.81 -13.41
N MET A 43 7.09 -8.72 -13.70
CA MET A 43 5.84 -8.79 -14.46
C MET A 43 6.10 -9.18 -15.91
N ARG A 44 5.22 -9.99 -16.44
CA ARG A 44 5.23 -10.45 -17.83
C ARG A 44 4.06 -9.83 -18.61
N PRO A 45 4.09 -9.76 -19.93
CA PRO A 45 2.99 -9.18 -20.71
C PRO A 45 1.62 -9.82 -20.44
N GLU A 46 1.58 -11.11 -20.15
CA GLU A 46 0.36 -11.86 -19.83
C GLU A 46 -0.23 -11.53 -18.44
N ASP A 47 0.53 -10.89 -17.55
CA ASP A 47 0.08 -10.46 -16.22
C ASP A 47 -0.86 -9.24 -16.28
N GLY A 48 -0.89 -8.54 -17.42
CA GLY A 48 -1.79 -7.43 -17.68
C GLY A 48 -3.20 -7.86 -18.10
N MET A 49 -4.18 -7.01 -17.85
CA MET A 49 -5.55 -7.17 -18.37
C MET A 49 -5.67 -6.64 -19.81
N SER A 50 -6.61 -7.19 -20.56
CA SER A 50 -6.89 -6.74 -21.94
C SER A 50 -7.55 -5.36 -21.97
N GLU A 51 -7.40 -4.62 -23.07
CA GLU A 51 -8.12 -3.34 -23.25
C GLU A 51 -9.64 -3.55 -23.21
N ALA A 52 -10.14 -4.70 -23.67
CA ALA A 52 -11.58 -5.02 -23.58
C ALA A 52 -12.06 -5.09 -22.13
N ASP A 53 -11.25 -5.63 -21.22
CA ASP A 53 -11.59 -5.66 -19.79
C ASP A 53 -11.50 -4.26 -19.14
N LEU A 54 -10.57 -3.41 -19.61
CA LEU A 54 -10.37 -2.05 -19.08
C LEU A 54 -11.44 -1.03 -19.51
N THR A 55 -12.25 -1.35 -20.52
CA THR A 55 -13.33 -0.47 -21.00
C THR A 55 -14.65 -0.64 -20.28
N TRP A 56 -14.78 -1.64 -19.38
CA TRP A 56 -16.01 -1.90 -18.63
C TRP A 56 -16.42 -0.78 -17.70
N VAL A 57 -15.45 -0.04 -17.21
CA VAL A 57 -15.67 1.07 -16.28
C VAL A 57 -14.67 2.19 -16.57
N PRO A 58 -15.03 3.47 -16.42
CA PRO A 58 -14.07 4.54 -16.54
C PRO A 58 -13.00 4.40 -15.46
N LEU A 59 -11.74 4.37 -15.86
CA LEU A 59 -10.60 4.21 -14.95
C LEU A 59 -9.70 5.44 -15.02
N PRO A 60 -9.37 6.08 -13.89
CA PRO A 60 -8.32 7.09 -13.83
C PRO A 60 -6.95 6.47 -14.16
N LEU A 61 -6.00 7.31 -14.57
CA LEU A 61 -4.70 6.88 -15.08
C LEU A 61 -3.98 5.84 -14.20
N PRO A 62 -3.85 5.99 -12.85
CA PRO A 62 -3.11 5.02 -12.05
C PRO A 62 -3.73 3.62 -12.04
N LEU A 63 -5.06 3.50 -11.95
CA LEU A 63 -5.73 2.20 -12.00
C LEU A 63 -5.65 1.59 -13.39
N ARG A 64 -5.87 2.39 -14.45
CA ARG A 64 -5.75 1.90 -15.82
C ARG A 64 -4.34 1.37 -16.09
N TRP A 65 -3.31 2.12 -15.66
CA TRP A 65 -1.90 1.71 -15.76
C TRP A 65 -1.64 0.42 -14.99
N TRP A 66 -2.11 0.32 -13.74
CA TRP A 66 -1.95 -0.86 -12.90
C TRP A 66 -2.56 -2.11 -13.55
N TYR A 67 -3.83 -2.05 -13.93
CA TYR A 67 -4.51 -3.22 -14.52
C TYR A 67 -3.90 -3.63 -15.86
N ARG A 68 -3.47 -2.68 -16.67
CA ARG A 68 -2.80 -2.97 -17.93
C ARG A 68 -1.46 -3.67 -17.74
N TRP A 69 -0.74 -3.34 -16.67
CA TRP A 69 0.59 -3.87 -16.39
C TRP A 69 0.57 -5.15 -15.55
N ALA A 70 -0.25 -5.24 -14.50
CA ALA A 70 -0.20 -6.29 -13.47
C ALA A 70 -1.58 -6.74 -12.99
N GLY A 71 -2.66 -6.40 -13.69
CA GLY A 71 -4.02 -6.56 -13.18
C GLY A 71 -4.48 -8.00 -12.94
N LYS A 72 -3.78 -9.00 -13.48
CA LYS A 72 -4.03 -10.42 -13.20
C LYS A 72 -3.20 -10.97 -12.03
N ARG A 73 -2.26 -10.21 -11.51
CA ARG A 73 -1.43 -10.55 -10.35
C ARG A 73 -2.10 -10.06 -9.05
N SER A 74 -3.24 -10.68 -8.73
CA SER A 74 -4.05 -10.27 -7.56
C SER A 74 -3.28 -10.33 -6.25
N GLU A 75 -2.35 -11.25 -6.11
CA GLU A 75 -1.53 -11.40 -4.90
C GLU A 75 -0.71 -10.16 -4.55
N VAL A 76 -0.42 -9.29 -5.52
CA VAL A 76 0.38 -8.08 -5.29
C VAL A 76 -0.39 -7.01 -4.50
N MET A 77 -1.70 -6.90 -4.74
CA MET A 77 -2.56 -5.85 -4.17
C MET A 77 -3.77 -6.41 -3.41
N SER A 78 -3.90 -7.73 -3.30
CA SER A 78 -5.08 -8.38 -2.72
C SER A 78 -4.73 -9.62 -1.92
N GLY A 79 -3.62 -9.61 -1.21
CA GLY A 79 -3.22 -10.70 -0.33
C GLY A 79 -3.96 -10.67 1.00
N GLN A 80 -4.05 -9.50 1.62
CA GLN A 80 -4.76 -9.25 2.88
C GLN A 80 -6.08 -8.52 2.63
N ASN A 81 -6.06 -7.45 1.88
CA ASN A 81 -7.24 -6.65 1.50
C ASN A 81 -7.64 -6.94 0.04
N HIS A 82 -8.63 -6.24 -0.49
CA HIS A 82 -9.19 -6.52 -1.80
C HIS A 82 -9.11 -5.33 -2.74
N LEU A 83 -8.22 -5.37 -3.72
CA LEU A 83 -8.27 -4.47 -4.88
C LEU A 83 -9.29 -5.03 -5.88
N PHE A 84 -10.38 -4.31 -6.10
CA PHE A 84 -11.43 -4.72 -7.03
C PHE A 84 -10.93 -4.63 -8.47
N VAL A 85 -11.42 -5.52 -9.34
CA VAL A 85 -11.03 -5.55 -10.75
C VAL A 85 -12.10 -4.89 -11.64
N PRO A 86 -11.72 -4.34 -12.82
CA PRO A 86 -12.68 -3.70 -13.73
C PRO A 86 -13.81 -4.64 -14.15
N ARG A 87 -13.50 -5.92 -14.33
CA ARG A 87 -14.45 -6.97 -14.66
C ARG A 87 -14.09 -8.23 -13.91
N ASP A 88 -14.97 -8.67 -13.01
CA ASP A 88 -14.80 -9.91 -12.24
C ASP A 88 -15.75 -10.99 -12.75
N GLN A 89 -15.34 -11.69 -13.82
CA GLN A 89 -16.14 -12.78 -14.41
C GLN A 89 -16.27 -13.98 -13.47
N GLU A 90 -15.26 -14.21 -12.63
CA GLU A 90 -15.20 -15.34 -11.71
C GLU A 90 -15.75 -15.02 -10.32
N ARG A 91 -16.12 -13.77 -10.08
CA ARG A 91 -16.61 -13.25 -8.78
C ARG A 91 -15.68 -13.52 -7.60
N LYS A 92 -14.36 -13.53 -7.85
CA LYS A 92 -13.34 -13.86 -6.85
C LYS A 92 -12.78 -12.63 -6.13
N HIS A 93 -12.70 -11.49 -6.83
CA HIS A 93 -11.96 -10.33 -6.36
C HIS A 93 -12.84 -9.10 -6.05
N GLY A 94 -14.14 -9.19 -6.40
CA GLY A 94 -15.01 -8.03 -6.40
C GLY A 94 -14.80 -7.13 -7.61
N GLN A 95 -15.87 -6.54 -8.08
CA GLN A 95 -15.87 -5.71 -9.29
C GLN A 95 -15.89 -4.23 -8.93
N ILE A 96 -15.06 -3.44 -9.61
CA ILE A 96 -15.12 -1.99 -9.55
C ILE A 96 -16.54 -1.53 -9.92
N THR A 97 -17.10 -0.65 -9.12
CA THR A 97 -18.39 -0.03 -9.36
C THR A 97 -18.28 1.49 -9.28
N VAL A 98 -19.05 2.17 -10.12
CA VAL A 98 -19.24 3.63 -10.03
C VAL A 98 -20.61 3.90 -9.44
N LYS A 99 -20.64 4.55 -8.29
CA LYS A 99 -21.88 4.94 -7.61
C LYS A 99 -21.71 6.32 -6.99
N ASP A 100 -22.73 7.17 -7.13
CA ASP A 100 -22.75 8.53 -6.58
C ASP A 100 -21.50 9.37 -6.99
N GLY A 101 -21.08 9.23 -8.27
CA GLY A 101 -19.91 9.91 -8.83
C GLY A 101 -18.55 9.42 -8.34
N ARG A 102 -18.51 8.30 -7.62
CA ARG A 102 -17.28 7.70 -7.08
C ARG A 102 -17.05 6.31 -7.62
N LEU A 103 -15.80 6.02 -7.87
CA LEU A 103 -15.31 4.70 -8.27
C LEU A 103 -14.80 3.98 -7.01
N TYR A 104 -15.46 2.88 -6.66
CA TYR A 104 -15.09 2.01 -5.54
C TYR A 104 -14.06 1.01 -6.03
N PHE A 105 -12.86 1.01 -5.46
CA PHE A 105 -11.75 0.23 -5.99
C PHE A 105 -11.02 -0.65 -4.97
N TYR A 106 -11.15 -0.38 -3.67
CA TYR A 106 -10.42 -1.12 -2.63
C TYR A 106 -11.25 -1.27 -1.37
N SER A 107 -11.13 -2.42 -0.70
CA SER A 107 -11.80 -2.72 0.57
C SER A 107 -10.86 -3.45 1.52
N GLU A 108 -10.96 -3.13 2.79
CA GLU A 108 -10.38 -3.93 3.86
C GLU A 108 -11.04 -5.33 3.88
N ASN A 109 -10.32 -6.37 4.29
CA ASN A 109 -10.69 -7.78 4.11
C ASN A 109 -12.01 -8.18 4.80
N GLN A 110 -12.36 -7.54 5.90
CA GLN A 110 -13.63 -7.75 6.61
C GLN A 110 -14.75 -6.81 6.11
N GLY A 111 -14.42 -5.94 5.14
CA GLY A 111 -15.35 -4.96 4.58
C GLY A 111 -15.62 -3.77 5.50
N VAL A 112 -14.96 -3.66 6.64
CA VAL A 112 -15.22 -2.58 7.61
C VAL A 112 -14.76 -1.21 7.15
N TYR A 113 -13.84 -1.14 6.19
CA TYR A 113 -13.36 0.09 5.59
C TYR A 113 -13.26 -0.03 4.08
N GLN A 114 -13.69 1.00 3.38
CA GLN A 114 -13.73 1.04 1.92
C GLN A 114 -13.05 2.31 1.40
N TRP A 115 -12.39 2.19 0.24
CA TRP A 115 -11.79 3.32 -0.46
C TRP A 115 -12.44 3.53 -1.81
N SER A 116 -12.56 4.79 -2.17
CA SER A 116 -13.06 5.24 -3.46
C SER A 116 -12.23 6.40 -3.99
N THR A 117 -12.36 6.64 -5.29
CA THR A 117 -11.77 7.79 -5.97
C THR A 117 -12.75 8.37 -6.98
N LEU A 118 -12.35 9.40 -7.71
CA LEU A 118 -13.12 9.87 -8.86
C LEU A 118 -12.84 8.96 -10.07
N PRO A 119 -13.85 8.72 -10.94
CA PRO A 119 -13.70 7.82 -12.09
C PRO A 119 -12.83 8.40 -13.22
N HIS A 120 -12.40 9.64 -13.11
CA HIS A 120 -11.65 10.37 -14.14
C HIS A 120 -10.48 11.12 -13.52
N GLY A 121 -9.54 11.53 -14.37
CA GLY A 121 -8.39 12.36 -14.02
C GLY A 121 -7.08 11.59 -14.04
N ASP A 122 -5.98 12.35 -14.04
CA ASP A 122 -4.64 11.78 -14.12
C ASP A 122 -4.19 11.16 -12.79
N ASP A 123 -4.58 11.77 -11.67
CA ASP A 123 -4.28 11.25 -10.34
C ASP A 123 -5.26 11.78 -9.29
N PRO A 124 -6.53 11.33 -9.34
CA PRO A 124 -7.57 11.88 -8.49
C PRO A 124 -7.35 11.56 -7.01
N PRO A 125 -7.96 12.37 -6.10
CA PRO A 125 -7.87 12.13 -4.68
C PRO A 125 -8.60 10.85 -4.25
N VAL A 126 -8.09 10.23 -3.19
CA VAL A 126 -8.70 9.07 -2.55
C VAL A 126 -9.54 9.49 -1.36
N PHE A 127 -10.63 8.77 -1.17
CA PHE A 127 -11.58 8.94 -0.07
C PHE A 127 -11.81 7.59 0.61
N GLY A 128 -11.92 7.63 1.93
CA GLY A 128 -12.22 6.45 2.74
C GLY A 128 -13.48 6.61 3.56
N ARG A 129 -14.10 5.49 3.94
CA ARG A 129 -15.23 5.45 4.89
C ARG A 129 -15.28 4.12 5.62
N TYR A 130 -15.79 4.13 6.84
CA TYR A 130 -16.25 2.91 7.52
C TYR A 130 -17.57 2.44 6.90
N GLU A 131 -17.73 1.14 6.71
CA GLU A 131 -18.94 0.55 6.15
C GLU A 131 -20.16 0.87 7.02
N GLY A 132 -21.28 1.20 6.38
CA GLY A 132 -22.53 1.56 7.06
C GLY A 132 -22.47 2.83 7.90
N LYS A 133 -21.33 3.53 7.96
CA LYS A 133 -21.14 4.72 8.79
C LYS A 133 -20.57 5.89 7.98
N GLY A 134 -21.35 6.96 7.93
CA GLY A 134 -20.83 8.27 7.63
C GLY A 134 -20.59 8.58 6.15
N ARG A 135 -20.06 9.77 5.95
CA ARG A 135 -19.72 10.34 4.64
C ARG A 135 -18.31 9.93 4.25
N TRP A 136 -18.05 9.88 2.97
CA TRP A 136 -16.72 9.79 2.44
C TRP A 136 -15.86 10.94 2.94
N ALA A 137 -14.70 10.64 3.49
CA ALA A 137 -13.73 11.61 3.96
C ALA A 137 -12.44 11.48 3.12
N SER A 138 -11.81 12.61 2.79
CA SER A 138 -10.55 12.59 2.05
C SER A 138 -9.46 11.88 2.84
N GLU A 139 -8.73 10.98 2.19
CA GLU A 139 -7.48 10.40 2.74
C GLU A 139 -6.33 11.42 2.74
N GLY A 140 -6.48 12.52 2.00
CA GLY A 140 -5.45 13.55 1.87
C GLY A 140 -4.27 13.14 1.00
N MET A 141 -4.47 12.12 0.16
CA MET A 141 -3.49 11.61 -0.80
C MET A 141 -4.14 11.37 -2.16
N SER A 142 -3.30 11.24 -3.18
CA SER A 142 -3.71 10.86 -4.54
C SER A 142 -3.86 9.35 -4.69
N LEU A 143 -4.44 8.92 -5.81
CA LEU A 143 -4.65 7.51 -6.11
C LEU A 143 -3.32 6.76 -6.31
N SER A 144 -2.34 7.35 -6.97
CA SER A 144 -1.03 6.73 -7.15
C SER A 144 -0.27 6.57 -5.82
N GLU A 145 -0.38 7.53 -4.90
CA GLU A 145 0.15 7.41 -3.53
C GLU A 145 -0.54 6.28 -2.77
N HIS A 146 -1.85 6.17 -2.88
CA HIS A 146 -2.61 5.10 -2.24
C HIS A 146 -2.19 3.72 -2.76
N LEU A 147 -1.99 3.55 -4.07
CA LEU A 147 -1.54 2.27 -4.65
C LEU A 147 -0.14 1.88 -4.14
N ILE A 148 0.76 2.84 -3.94
CA ILE A 148 2.07 2.58 -3.31
C ILE A 148 1.89 2.04 -1.90
N LEU A 149 1.06 2.69 -1.07
CA LEU A 149 0.80 2.24 0.30
C LEU A 149 0.11 0.88 0.33
N THR A 150 -0.83 0.61 -0.60
CA THR A 150 -1.45 -0.70 -0.77
C THR A 150 -0.41 -1.78 -1.06
N CYS A 151 0.46 -1.56 -2.04
CA CYS A 151 1.53 -2.50 -2.38
C CYS A 151 2.45 -2.78 -1.18
N LEU A 152 2.85 -1.74 -0.44
CA LEU A 152 3.68 -1.89 0.75
C LEU A 152 2.96 -2.68 1.85
N PHE A 153 1.71 -2.35 2.12
CA PHE A 153 0.91 -3.05 3.13
C PHE A 153 0.79 -4.54 2.82
N GLU A 154 0.39 -4.88 1.59
CA GLU A 154 0.25 -6.27 1.14
C GLU A 154 1.60 -7.00 1.17
N ALA A 155 2.69 -6.35 0.76
CA ALA A 155 4.02 -6.92 0.80
C ALA A 155 4.47 -7.26 2.22
N ILE A 156 4.27 -6.34 3.18
CA ILE A 156 4.62 -6.56 4.58
C ILE A 156 3.76 -7.67 5.18
N MET A 157 2.45 -7.65 4.93
CA MET A 157 1.50 -8.61 5.50
C MET A 157 1.67 -10.03 4.95
N CYS A 158 1.85 -10.16 3.63
CA CYS A 158 1.71 -11.44 2.94
C CYS A 158 3.01 -11.99 2.35
N HIS A 159 3.97 -11.13 1.98
CA HIS A 159 5.12 -11.53 1.16
C HIS A 159 6.48 -11.39 1.85
N ALA A 160 6.56 -10.73 3.00
CA ALA A 160 7.79 -10.64 3.76
C ALA A 160 8.24 -12.03 4.24
N LYS A 161 9.47 -12.43 3.88
CA LYS A 161 10.07 -13.68 4.35
C LYS A 161 10.45 -13.60 5.84
N HIS A 162 10.89 -12.43 6.26
CA HIS A 162 11.21 -12.12 7.65
C HIS A 162 10.25 -11.03 8.12
N GLN A 163 9.52 -11.31 9.19
CA GLN A 163 8.49 -10.43 9.70
C GLN A 163 8.60 -10.31 11.21
N ALA A 164 8.54 -9.10 11.72
CA ALA A 164 8.45 -8.82 13.14
C ALA A 164 7.20 -7.99 13.43
N SER A 165 6.46 -8.33 14.48
CA SER A 165 5.25 -7.60 14.85
C SER A 165 5.14 -7.42 16.35
N ALA A 166 4.58 -6.29 16.75
CA ALA A 166 4.17 -6.03 18.14
C ALA A 166 2.76 -5.44 18.11
N THR A 167 1.86 -6.00 18.92
CA THR A 167 0.46 -5.54 19.01
C THR A 167 0.31 -4.27 19.82
N TRP A 168 1.27 -4.01 20.70
CA TRP A 168 1.27 -2.81 21.54
C TRP A 168 2.69 -2.36 21.87
N LEU A 169 3.07 -1.22 21.31
CA LEU A 169 4.29 -0.49 21.70
C LEU A 169 3.91 0.89 22.18
N VAL A 170 4.37 1.27 23.37
CA VAL A 170 4.23 2.66 23.83
C VAL A 170 5.05 3.61 22.96
N GLU A 171 4.61 4.86 22.86
CA GLU A 171 5.14 5.88 21.96
C GLU A 171 6.68 5.98 21.99
N ASP A 172 7.29 6.06 23.18
CA ASP A 172 8.76 6.16 23.32
C ASP A 172 9.51 4.99 22.67
N ARG A 173 8.97 3.78 22.78
CA ARG A 173 9.55 2.57 22.15
C ARG A 173 9.33 2.56 20.63
N PHE A 174 8.13 2.95 20.22
CA PHE A 174 7.84 3.11 18.80
C PHE A 174 8.77 4.13 18.15
N ASP A 175 8.98 5.29 18.76
CA ASP A 175 9.86 6.34 18.25
C ASP A 175 11.33 5.89 18.18
N ALA A 176 11.79 5.10 19.14
CA ALA A 176 13.13 4.53 19.12
C ALA A 176 13.35 3.58 17.91
N ILE A 177 12.32 2.83 17.52
CA ILE A 177 12.33 1.94 16.36
C ILE A 177 12.22 2.75 15.06
N ALA A 178 11.28 3.71 15.01
CA ALA A 178 11.03 4.53 13.84
C ALA A 178 12.22 5.39 13.42
N LYS A 179 13.14 5.70 14.34
CA LYS A 179 14.42 6.39 14.01
C LYS A 179 15.33 5.59 13.06
N ASN A 180 15.16 4.28 12.98
CA ASN A 180 15.99 3.40 12.14
C ASN A 180 15.39 3.19 10.74
N ILE A 181 14.11 3.52 10.54
CA ILE A 181 13.43 3.41 9.25
C ILE A 181 12.73 4.74 8.98
N PRO A 182 13.17 5.53 8.00
CA PRO A 182 12.58 6.84 7.76
C PRO A 182 11.12 6.72 7.27
N PRO A 183 10.25 7.66 7.67
CA PRO A 183 8.88 7.70 7.20
C PRO A 183 8.83 7.95 5.68
N LEU A 184 7.84 7.38 5.01
CA LEU A 184 7.48 7.78 3.66
C LEU A 184 6.90 9.20 3.67
N GLY A 185 7.14 9.96 2.61
CA GLY A 185 6.57 11.31 2.44
C GLY A 185 5.06 11.32 2.13
N ILE A 186 4.41 10.17 2.17
CA ILE A 186 2.97 10.01 1.92
C ILE A 186 2.21 10.12 3.24
N ARG A 187 1.03 10.73 3.21
CA ARG A 187 0.17 10.85 4.39
C ARG A 187 -0.27 9.48 4.89
N PRO A 188 -0.46 9.31 6.23
CA PRO A 188 -1.04 8.09 6.80
C PRO A 188 -2.42 7.79 6.22
N TRP A 189 -2.78 6.51 6.11
CA TRP A 189 -4.17 6.12 5.91
C TRP A 189 -5.01 6.57 7.12
N ARG A 190 -6.22 7.03 6.85
CA ARG A 190 -7.19 7.31 7.93
C ARG A 190 -7.65 6.02 8.64
N TRP A 191 -7.63 4.90 7.92
CA TRP A 191 -7.89 3.60 8.52
C TRP A 191 -6.81 3.30 9.56
N LEU A 192 -7.23 3.28 10.84
CA LEU A 192 -6.36 3.06 12.01
C LEU A 192 -5.16 4.04 12.09
N GLU A 193 -5.23 5.20 11.45
CA GLU A 193 -4.11 6.16 11.36
C GLU A 193 -2.78 5.49 10.96
N THR A 194 -2.83 4.55 10.00
CA THR A 194 -1.69 3.72 9.64
C THR A 194 -0.61 4.53 8.93
N ARG A 195 0.57 4.58 9.50
CA ARG A 195 1.78 5.23 8.96
C ARG A 195 2.68 4.20 8.30
N PHE A 196 3.43 4.64 7.30
CA PHE A 196 4.34 3.79 6.53
C PHE A 196 5.76 4.33 6.56
N PHE A 197 6.72 3.41 6.64
CA PHE A 197 8.15 3.67 6.73
C PHE A 197 8.87 2.70 5.82
N ALA A 198 9.96 3.14 5.19
CA ALA A 198 10.76 2.28 4.31
C ALA A 198 12.22 2.75 4.25
N GLY A 199 13.15 1.82 4.26
CA GLY A 199 14.57 2.07 4.09
C GLY A 199 15.40 0.80 4.26
N GLU A 200 16.55 0.74 3.56
CA GLU A 200 17.54 -0.34 3.65
C GLU A 200 16.95 -1.77 3.50
N GLY A 201 15.89 -1.90 2.68
CA GLY A 201 15.22 -3.20 2.45
C GLY A 201 14.26 -3.65 3.56
N ALA A 202 14.05 -2.83 4.59
CA ALA A 202 13.00 -3.01 5.60
C ALA A 202 11.82 -2.07 5.33
N PHE A 203 10.61 -2.58 5.59
CA PHE A 203 9.36 -1.84 5.44
C PHE A 203 8.52 -2.00 6.69
N MET A 204 7.94 -0.91 7.16
CA MET A 204 7.13 -0.92 8.38
C MET A 204 5.78 -0.23 8.14
N CYS A 205 4.72 -0.81 8.66
CA CYS A 205 3.48 -0.11 8.91
C CYS A 205 3.19 -0.06 10.42
N ALA A 206 2.69 1.07 10.88
CA ALA A 206 2.35 1.30 12.27
C ALA A 206 0.97 1.94 12.37
N ALA A 207 0.06 1.26 13.06
CA ALA A 207 -1.30 1.73 13.30
C ALA A 207 -1.45 2.23 14.73
N ALA A 208 -2.19 3.32 14.93
CA ALA A 208 -2.55 3.78 16.26
C ALA A 208 -3.45 2.73 16.94
N ASN A 209 -3.10 2.31 18.15
CA ASN A 209 -3.81 1.27 18.92
C ASN A 209 -4.34 1.79 20.26
N GLY A 210 -4.89 3.00 20.25
CA GLY A 210 -5.51 3.63 21.43
C GLY A 210 -4.52 4.20 22.42
N THR A 211 -5.02 4.43 23.64
CA THR A 211 -4.25 5.01 24.76
C THR A 211 -4.47 4.18 26.02
N ALA A 212 -3.38 3.81 26.67
CA ALA A 212 -3.41 3.15 27.97
C ALA A 212 -2.51 3.89 28.96
N ASN A 213 -3.01 4.16 30.17
CA ASN A 213 -2.28 4.91 31.20
C ASN A 213 -1.73 6.27 30.73
N GLY A 214 -2.51 6.99 29.88
CA GLY A 214 -2.13 8.29 29.34
C GLY A 214 -1.07 8.24 28.22
N LYS A 215 -0.58 7.05 27.82
CA LYS A 215 0.39 6.88 26.74
C LYS A 215 -0.30 6.31 25.50
N LYS A 216 0.04 6.86 24.33
CA LYS A 216 -0.36 6.29 23.04
C LYS A 216 0.33 4.95 22.82
N GLY A 217 -0.39 4.03 22.21
CA GLY A 217 0.13 2.74 21.77
C GLY A 217 0.05 2.58 20.26
N TYR A 218 0.94 1.76 19.72
CA TYR A 218 1.01 1.45 18.29
C TYR A 218 1.07 -0.06 18.10
N SER A 219 0.28 -0.56 17.15
CA SER A 219 0.52 -1.86 16.54
C SER A 219 1.54 -1.67 15.43
N VAL A 220 2.60 -2.46 15.45
CA VAL A 220 3.69 -2.34 14.48
C VAL A 220 3.90 -3.66 13.78
N LEU A 221 4.07 -3.60 12.47
CA LEU A 221 4.44 -4.71 11.62
C LEU A 221 5.58 -4.28 10.71
N ILE A 222 6.67 -5.06 10.72
CA ILE A 222 7.87 -4.80 9.93
C ILE A 222 8.17 -6.05 9.10
N GLY A 223 8.49 -5.85 7.82
CA GLY A 223 8.81 -6.93 6.90
C GLY A 223 10.06 -6.65 6.08
N ALA A 224 10.79 -7.73 5.75
CA ALA A 224 11.95 -7.71 4.86
C ALA A 224 12.06 -9.02 4.07
N LYS A 225 12.80 -9.01 2.96
CA LYS A 225 13.11 -10.22 2.18
C LYS A 225 14.20 -11.08 2.81
N THR A 226 15.08 -10.48 3.59
CA THR A 226 16.17 -11.13 4.30
C THR A 226 16.19 -10.67 5.76
N GLU A 227 16.91 -11.36 6.62
CA GLU A 227 16.98 -11.00 8.05
C GLU A 227 17.79 -9.72 8.28
N TYR A 228 18.81 -9.46 7.47
CA TYR A 228 19.78 -8.38 7.69
C TYR A 228 19.12 -7.01 7.94
N PRO A 229 18.14 -6.54 7.15
CA PRO A 229 17.50 -5.25 7.37
C PRO A 229 16.73 -5.14 8.70
N LEU A 230 16.46 -6.25 9.38
CA LEU A 230 15.73 -6.28 10.65
C LEU A 230 16.65 -6.35 11.88
N GLN A 231 17.96 -6.39 11.72
CA GLN A 231 18.91 -6.55 12.85
C GLN A 231 18.85 -5.40 13.85
N PHE A 232 18.47 -4.20 13.43
CA PHE A 232 18.28 -3.06 14.33
C PHE A 232 17.15 -3.28 15.36
N LEU A 233 16.24 -4.22 15.14
CA LEU A 233 15.18 -4.57 16.08
C LEU A 233 15.68 -5.34 17.30
N ARG A 234 16.80 -6.06 17.20
CA ARG A 234 17.30 -6.95 18.26
C ARG A 234 17.35 -6.28 19.66
N PRO A 235 17.83 -5.04 19.81
CA PRO A 235 17.84 -4.36 21.11
C PRO A 235 16.45 -3.99 21.64
N HIS A 236 15.43 -3.98 20.77
CA HIS A 236 14.06 -3.57 21.06
C HIS A 236 13.11 -4.75 21.26
N MET A 237 13.54 -5.98 20.93
CA MET A 237 12.69 -7.17 21.00
C MET A 237 12.61 -7.71 22.43
N ASP A 238 11.38 -7.92 22.89
CA ASP A 238 11.03 -8.59 24.14
C ASP A 238 9.77 -9.45 23.93
N ASN A 239 9.11 -9.85 25.00
CA ASN A 239 7.91 -10.68 24.95
C ASN A 239 6.69 -10.02 24.25
N ALA A 240 6.74 -8.72 23.97
CA ALA A 240 5.71 -8.03 23.21
C ALA A 240 5.84 -8.27 21.69
N TRP A 241 6.98 -8.81 21.24
CA TRP A 241 7.27 -9.05 19.83
C TRP A 241 7.05 -10.50 19.43
N ARG A 242 6.54 -10.65 18.22
CA ARG A 242 6.51 -11.91 17.48
C ARG A 242 7.40 -11.78 16.25
N TYR A 243 8.32 -12.72 16.08
CA TYR A 243 9.15 -12.82 14.88
C TYR A 243 8.79 -14.09 14.11
N VAL A 244 8.69 -13.99 12.80
CA VAL A 244 8.40 -15.11 11.88
C VAL A 244 9.39 -15.05 10.73
N ALA A 245 10.10 -16.14 10.46
CA ALA A 245 10.84 -16.40 9.23
C ALA A 245 10.08 -17.46 8.40
N ARG A 246 9.84 -17.19 7.12
CA ARG A 246 9.08 -18.04 6.18
C ARG A 246 9.97 -18.59 5.09
#